data_45f4f01f6c6fbd7feef083c0a7a98bfe
#
_entry.id   45f4f01f6c6fbd7feef083c0a7a98bfe
#
_cell.length_a   1.000
_cell.length_b   1.000
_cell.length_c   1.000
_cell.angle_alpha   90.00
_cell.angle_beta   90.00
_cell.angle_gamma   90.00
#
_symmetry.space_group_name_H-M   'P 1'
#
loop_
_entity.id
_entity.type
_entity.pdbx_description
1 polymer ?
#
loop_
_entity_poly.entity_id
_entity_poly.type
_entity_poly.pdbx_seq_one_letter_code
_entity_poly.pdbx_strand_id
1 'polypeptide(L)'
;MERFDAIVIGAGAAGMFCAAQAGQLGCRVLLLDNGKKPGRKILMSGGGRCNFTNMYVEPAAYLSQNPHFCKSALARYTQWDFIELVGKYDIAWHEKTLGQLFCDDSAEQIVNLLLSECEKGGVQIRLRSEILSVERDEQGYRLQVNGETLAAKKLVIASGGLSMPGLGASPFGYKVAEQFGLKVLSTRAGLVPFTLHKPLLEQLQVLSGVSVPSTITAENGTLFRENLLFTHRGLSGPAVLQISSYWQPGEFVTVNLLPDCDLEAFLNEQRGAHPNQSLKNTLAMQLPKRLVECLQQLGQIPDVTLKQLNVRDQQTLVETLTAWRVQPNGTEGYRTAEVTLGGVDTNELSSRTMEARKAPGLYFIGEVMDVTGWLGGYNFQWAWSSAWACAQALAEI
;
A
#
# COMPACT_ATOMS: atom_id res chain seq x y z
N MET A 1 18.06 10.53 34.19
CA MET A 1 17.56 9.58 33.19
C MET A 1 16.07 9.41 33.40
N GLU A 2 15.26 9.83 32.44
CA GLU A 2 13.80 9.70 32.49
C GLU A 2 13.41 8.27 32.11
N ARG A 3 12.42 7.68 32.80
CA ARG A 3 11.98 6.28 32.61
C ARG A 3 10.52 6.22 32.24
N PHE A 4 10.19 5.34 31.29
CA PHE A 4 8.85 5.05 30.78
C PHE A 4 8.55 3.55 30.90
N ASP A 5 7.27 3.19 30.87
CA ASP A 5 6.90 1.78 30.69
C ASP A 5 7.16 1.34 29.25
N ALA A 6 6.85 2.22 28.28
CA ALA A 6 7.14 1.99 26.87
C ALA A 6 7.63 3.27 26.16
N ILE A 7 8.58 3.09 25.25
CA ILE A 7 8.94 4.11 24.24
C ILE A 7 8.50 3.58 22.88
N VAL A 8 7.76 4.39 22.12
CA VAL A 8 7.32 4.10 20.74
C VAL A 8 8.09 5.00 19.79
N ILE A 9 8.73 4.43 18.77
CA ILE A 9 9.51 5.16 17.75
C ILE A 9 8.74 5.20 16.43
N GLY A 10 8.34 6.40 16.02
CA GLY A 10 7.58 6.70 14.83
C GLY A 10 6.18 7.21 15.14
N ALA A 11 5.91 8.49 14.94
CA ALA A 11 4.59 9.12 15.10
C ALA A 11 3.78 9.08 13.79
N GLY A 12 3.77 7.91 13.14
CA GLY A 12 2.85 7.57 12.05
C GLY A 12 1.55 6.94 12.58
N ALA A 13 0.77 6.35 11.69
CA ALA A 13 -0.50 5.71 12.02
C ALA A 13 -0.36 4.66 13.14
N ALA A 14 0.50 3.67 12.94
CA ALA A 14 0.67 2.59 13.91
C ALA A 14 1.23 3.10 15.26
N GLY A 15 2.25 3.98 15.21
CA GLY A 15 2.88 4.45 16.44
C GLY A 15 1.98 5.33 17.30
N MET A 16 1.26 6.28 16.72
CA MET A 16 0.31 7.12 17.46
C MET A 16 -0.81 6.28 18.05
N PHE A 17 -1.36 5.35 17.27
CA PHE A 17 -2.45 4.52 17.75
C PHE A 17 -2.01 3.55 18.86
N CYS A 18 -0.83 2.92 18.72
CA CYS A 18 -0.25 2.08 19.77
C CYS A 18 -0.01 2.87 21.06
N ALA A 19 0.62 4.03 20.96
CA ALA A 19 0.91 4.88 22.12
C ALA A 19 -0.37 5.31 22.85
N ALA A 20 -1.38 5.74 22.08
CA ALA A 20 -2.68 6.13 22.60
C ALA A 20 -3.36 4.99 23.37
N GLN A 21 -3.46 3.82 22.75
CA GLN A 21 -4.10 2.65 23.34
C GLN A 21 -3.36 2.17 24.60
N ALA A 22 -2.01 2.09 24.56
CA ALA A 22 -1.22 1.71 25.71
C ALA A 22 -1.32 2.72 26.86
N GLY A 23 -1.33 4.02 26.55
CA GLY A 23 -1.52 5.09 27.55
C GLY A 23 -2.88 5.01 28.23
N GLN A 24 -3.95 4.78 27.48
CA GLN A 24 -5.30 4.59 28.03
C GLN A 24 -5.44 3.33 28.89
N LEU A 25 -4.58 2.33 28.67
CA LEU A 25 -4.46 1.15 29.51
C LEU A 25 -3.56 1.35 30.76
N GLY A 26 -3.08 2.58 30.99
CA GLY A 26 -2.32 2.96 32.18
C GLY A 26 -0.79 2.92 32.04
N CYS A 27 -0.25 2.65 30.84
CA CYS A 27 1.19 2.72 30.62
C CYS A 27 1.68 4.17 30.54
N ARG A 28 2.83 4.47 31.15
CA ARG A 28 3.54 5.72 30.89
C ARG A 28 4.31 5.60 29.58
N VAL A 29 3.80 6.25 28.54
CA VAL A 29 4.30 6.12 27.16
C VAL A 29 4.97 7.41 26.68
N LEU A 30 6.14 7.26 26.03
CA LEU A 30 6.80 8.29 25.26
C LEU A 30 6.76 7.92 23.77
N LEU A 31 6.26 8.82 22.93
CA LEU A 31 6.24 8.70 21.48
C LEU A 31 7.30 9.62 20.87
N LEU A 32 8.24 9.05 20.13
CA LEU A 32 9.34 9.76 19.46
C LEU A 32 9.17 9.76 17.95
N ASP A 33 9.45 10.88 17.30
CA ASP A 33 9.56 10.97 15.83
C ASP A 33 10.65 11.96 15.42
N ASN A 34 11.39 11.63 14.36
CA ASN A 34 12.43 12.51 13.83
C ASN A 34 11.87 13.69 13.01
N GLY A 35 10.61 13.65 12.64
CA GLY A 35 9.93 14.66 11.85
C GLY A 35 9.50 15.88 12.63
N LYS A 36 9.11 16.91 11.89
CA LYS A 36 8.57 18.17 12.45
C LYS A 36 7.08 18.10 12.78
N LYS A 37 6.36 17.12 12.19
CA LYS A 37 4.92 16.92 12.35
C LYS A 37 4.62 15.41 12.43
N PRO A 38 3.64 14.99 13.23
CA PRO A 38 3.18 13.61 13.25
C PRO A 38 2.32 13.30 12.02
N GLY A 39 2.11 12.04 11.70
CA GLY A 39 1.13 11.58 10.72
C GLY A 39 1.44 11.97 9.26
N ARG A 40 2.69 12.23 8.88
CA ARG A 40 3.05 12.75 7.55
C ARG A 40 2.52 11.90 6.39
N LYS A 41 2.60 10.56 6.47
CA LYS A 41 2.01 9.67 5.45
C LYS A 41 0.48 9.69 5.46
N ILE A 42 -0.15 9.86 6.62
CA ILE A 42 -1.61 10.00 6.72
C ILE A 42 -2.06 11.23 5.93
N LEU A 43 -1.42 12.37 6.15
CA LEU A 43 -1.76 13.65 5.50
C LEU A 43 -1.65 13.61 3.98
N MET A 44 -0.75 12.79 3.43
CA MET A 44 -0.55 12.64 1.98
C MET A 44 -1.43 11.55 1.37
N SER A 45 -1.96 10.65 2.18
CA SER A 45 -2.72 9.51 1.70
C SER A 45 -4.07 9.90 1.13
N GLY A 46 -4.55 9.12 0.16
CA GLY A 46 -5.87 9.31 -0.43
C GLY A 46 -6.08 10.70 -1.06
N GLY A 47 -5.00 11.33 -1.56
CA GLY A 47 -5.08 12.68 -2.10
C GLY A 47 -5.42 13.75 -1.04
N GLY A 48 -4.97 13.55 0.21
CA GLY A 48 -5.22 14.44 1.34
C GLY A 48 -6.54 14.18 2.08
N ARG A 49 -7.23 13.06 1.77
CA ARG A 49 -8.50 12.66 2.42
C ARG A 49 -8.39 11.40 3.27
N CYS A 50 -7.23 10.79 3.34
CA CYS A 50 -6.93 9.55 4.04
C CYS A 50 -7.89 8.40 3.72
N ASN A 51 -7.41 7.40 3.01
CA ASN A 51 -8.12 6.13 2.88
C ASN A 51 -7.87 5.29 4.14
N PHE A 52 -8.62 5.57 5.21
CA PHE A 52 -8.29 5.14 6.57
C PHE A 52 -8.56 3.66 6.86
N THR A 53 -9.39 2.98 6.08
CA THR A 53 -9.60 1.52 6.13
C THR A 53 -10.36 1.02 4.90
N ASN A 54 -10.70 -0.27 4.88
CA ASN A 54 -11.51 -0.91 3.83
C ASN A 54 -12.59 -1.77 4.46
N MET A 55 -13.78 -1.80 3.87
CA MET A 55 -14.91 -2.61 4.36
C MET A 55 -14.66 -4.12 4.21
N TYR A 56 -13.84 -4.53 3.24
CA TYR A 56 -13.60 -5.93 2.88
C TYR A 56 -12.24 -6.44 3.36
N VAL A 57 -11.80 -5.98 4.53
CA VAL A 57 -10.54 -6.45 5.12
C VAL A 57 -10.62 -7.94 5.43
N GLU A 58 -9.70 -8.68 4.81
CA GLU A 58 -9.51 -10.11 5.04
C GLU A 58 -8.02 -10.48 4.94
N PRO A 59 -7.57 -11.56 5.60
CA PRO A 59 -6.16 -11.94 5.59
C PRO A 59 -5.58 -12.23 4.20
N ALA A 60 -6.41 -12.65 3.24
CA ALA A 60 -6.00 -12.92 1.85
C ALA A 60 -5.55 -11.65 1.10
N ALA A 61 -5.97 -10.47 1.56
CA ALA A 61 -5.56 -9.18 0.99
C ALA A 61 -4.16 -8.71 1.46
N TYR A 62 -3.43 -9.53 2.21
CA TYR A 62 -2.11 -9.18 2.74
C TYR A 62 -1.03 -10.14 2.25
N LEU A 63 0.05 -9.57 1.72
CA LEU A 63 1.27 -10.29 1.32
C LEU A 63 2.21 -10.38 2.52
N SER A 64 2.75 -11.57 2.74
CA SER A 64 3.80 -11.85 3.72
C SER A 64 4.41 -13.22 3.38
N GLN A 65 5.66 -13.46 3.73
CA GLN A 65 6.21 -14.84 3.67
C GLN A 65 5.50 -15.77 4.67
N ASN A 66 4.89 -15.21 5.72
CA ASN A 66 3.99 -15.94 6.61
C ASN A 66 2.55 -15.39 6.48
N PRO A 67 1.73 -15.93 5.55
CA PRO A 67 0.40 -15.41 5.25
C PRO A 67 -0.59 -15.58 6.42
N HIS A 68 -0.22 -16.30 7.48
CA HIS A 68 -1.06 -16.50 8.66
C HIS A 68 -0.80 -15.49 9.76
N PHE A 69 0.32 -14.75 9.69
CA PHE A 69 0.75 -13.86 10.77
C PHE A 69 -0.29 -12.77 11.09
N CYS A 70 -0.87 -12.14 10.09
CA CYS A 70 -1.81 -11.02 10.26
C CYS A 70 -3.17 -11.42 10.86
N LYS A 71 -3.56 -12.70 10.76
CA LYS A 71 -4.90 -13.18 11.12
C LYS A 71 -5.34 -12.81 12.54
N SER A 72 -4.46 -13.02 13.52
CA SER A 72 -4.79 -12.77 14.93
C SER A 72 -5.04 -11.28 15.20
N ALA A 73 -4.19 -10.41 14.70
CA ALA A 73 -4.33 -8.96 14.92
C ALA A 73 -5.56 -8.41 14.20
N LEU A 74 -5.77 -8.77 12.94
CA LEU A 74 -6.94 -8.35 12.14
C LEU A 74 -8.28 -8.81 12.74
N ALA A 75 -8.32 -9.99 13.37
CA ALA A 75 -9.53 -10.51 14.01
C ALA A 75 -9.83 -9.84 15.36
N ARG A 76 -8.82 -9.32 16.08
CA ARG A 76 -8.99 -8.71 17.39
C ARG A 76 -9.23 -7.21 17.36
N TYR A 77 -8.79 -6.54 16.31
CA TYR A 77 -9.09 -5.14 16.04
C TYR A 77 -9.41 -5.03 14.54
N THR A 78 -10.69 -4.97 14.26
CA THR A 78 -11.24 -5.02 12.91
C THR A 78 -11.40 -3.63 12.30
N GLN A 79 -11.71 -3.57 11.01
CA GLN A 79 -12.09 -2.31 10.35
C GLN A 79 -13.32 -1.66 11.02
N TRP A 80 -14.23 -2.43 11.56
CA TRP A 80 -15.42 -1.93 12.23
C TRP A 80 -15.11 -1.20 13.53
N ASP A 81 -14.11 -1.67 14.28
CA ASP A 81 -13.62 -1.01 15.49
C ASP A 81 -13.02 0.36 15.17
N PHE A 82 -12.27 0.48 14.07
CA PHE A 82 -11.72 1.78 13.66
C PHE A 82 -12.81 2.71 13.09
N ILE A 83 -13.76 2.19 12.30
CA ILE A 83 -14.93 2.95 11.83
C ILE A 83 -15.74 3.49 13.01
N GLU A 84 -15.96 2.67 14.05
CA GLU A 84 -16.62 3.12 15.28
C GLU A 84 -15.85 4.27 15.96
N LEU A 85 -14.50 4.15 16.03
CA LEU A 85 -13.66 5.20 16.58
C LEU A 85 -13.77 6.50 15.76
N VAL A 86 -13.74 6.43 14.43
CA VAL A 86 -13.96 7.59 13.54
C VAL A 86 -15.32 8.22 13.78
N GLY A 87 -16.37 7.41 13.99
CA GLY A 87 -17.71 7.87 14.33
C GLY A 87 -17.79 8.60 15.68
N LYS A 88 -17.03 8.16 16.69
CA LYS A 88 -16.94 8.84 18.01
C LYS A 88 -16.37 10.26 17.94
N TYR A 89 -15.70 10.60 16.86
CA TYR A 89 -15.15 11.93 16.59
C TYR A 89 -15.98 12.73 15.58
N ASP A 90 -17.17 12.25 15.23
CA ASP A 90 -18.06 12.87 14.25
C ASP A 90 -17.39 13.16 12.89
N ILE A 91 -16.42 12.34 12.49
CA ILE A 91 -15.74 12.48 11.22
C ILE A 91 -16.60 11.86 10.12
N ALA A 92 -17.07 12.70 9.20
CA ALA A 92 -17.80 12.27 8.03
C ALA A 92 -16.90 11.55 7.03
N TRP A 93 -17.40 10.46 6.45
CA TRP A 93 -16.68 9.64 5.49
C TRP A 93 -17.61 9.01 4.45
N HIS A 94 -17.05 8.58 3.33
CA HIS A 94 -17.77 7.86 2.27
C HIS A 94 -16.97 6.66 1.76
N GLU A 95 -17.70 5.69 1.22
CA GLU A 95 -17.12 4.63 0.39
C GLU A 95 -16.96 5.14 -1.05
N LYS A 96 -15.75 5.03 -1.59
CA LYS A 96 -15.48 5.43 -2.98
C LYS A 96 -15.72 4.28 -3.95
N THR A 97 -14.91 3.25 -3.90
CA THR A 97 -15.00 2.04 -4.70
C THR A 97 -14.35 0.88 -3.95
N LEU A 98 -14.79 -0.36 -4.19
CA LEU A 98 -14.16 -1.57 -3.66
C LEU A 98 -13.93 -1.52 -2.14
N GLY A 99 -14.86 -0.97 -1.39
CA GLY A 99 -14.80 -0.91 0.06
C GLY A 99 -13.86 0.14 0.64
N GLN A 100 -13.26 1.00 -0.17
CA GLN A 100 -12.31 2.03 0.26
C GLN A 100 -13.02 3.17 0.99
N LEU A 101 -12.65 3.44 2.25
CA LEU A 101 -13.26 4.48 3.06
C LEU A 101 -12.36 5.71 3.18
N PHE A 102 -12.89 6.86 2.79
CA PHE A 102 -12.21 8.16 2.81
C PHE A 102 -12.92 9.15 3.72
N CYS A 103 -12.16 10.00 4.41
CA CYS A 103 -12.73 11.18 5.03
C CYS A 103 -13.32 12.11 3.96
N ASP A 104 -14.45 12.73 4.26
CA ASP A 104 -15.10 13.67 3.34
C ASP A 104 -14.27 14.96 3.17
N ASP A 105 -13.72 15.47 4.26
CA ASP A 105 -13.01 16.74 4.27
C ASP A 105 -11.49 16.58 4.13
N SER A 106 -10.81 16.09 5.16
CA SER A 106 -9.34 16.13 5.24
C SER A 106 -8.75 14.96 6.02
N ALA A 107 -7.57 14.51 5.58
CA ALA A 107 -6.74 13.57 6.31
C ALA A 107 -6.29 14.11 7.70
N GLU A 108 -6.30 15.42 7.89
CA GLU A 108 -5.99 16.04 9.19
C GLU A 108 -6.95 15.58 10.29
N GLN A 109 -8.20 15.25 9.94
CA GLN A 109 -9.18 14.74 10.90
C GLN A 109 -8.71 13.44 11.56
N ILE A 110 -8.10 12.52 10.80
CA ILE A 110 -7.53 11.27 11.36
C ILE A 110 -6.31 11.57 12.23
N VAL A 111 -5.43 12.49 11.81
CA VAL A 111 -4.27 12.89 12.63
C VAL A 111 -4.73 13.51 13.96
N ASN A 112 -5.71 14.40 13.91
CA ASN A 112 -6.27 15.06 15.11
C ASN A 112 -6.97 14.05 16.03
N LEU A 113 -7.71 13.09 15.49
CA LEU A 113 -8.28 11.98 16.24
C LEU A 113 -7.18 11.22 17.01
N LEU A 114 -6.11 10.84 16.32
CA LEU A 114 -5.00 10.08 16.94
C LEU A 114 -4.28 10.90 18.02
N LEU A 115 -4.09 12.20 17.79
CA LEU A 115 -3.50 13.11 18.79
C LEU A 115 -4.40 13.25 20.02
N SER A 116 -5.70 13.37 19.82
CA SER A 116 -6.68 13.42 20.92
C SER A 116 -6.70 12.11 21.72
N GLU A 117 -6.61 10.97 21.04
CA GLU A 117 -6.49 9.67 21.72
C GLU A 117 -5.16 9.55 22.50
N CYS A 118 -4.05 10.09 21.98
CA CYS A 118 -2.78 10.18 22.71
C CYS A 118 -2.91 11.07 23.95
N GLU A 119 -3.58 12.21 23.83
CA GLU A 119 -3.81 13.12 24.96
C GLU A 119 -4.63 12.45 26.09
N LYS A 120 -5.71 11.74 25.73
CA LYS A 120 -6.50 10.95 26.68
C LYS A 120 -5.67 9.88 27.41
N GLY A 121 -4.69 9.29 26.71
CA GLY A 121 -3.76 8.31 27.28
C GLY A 121 -2.58 8.93 28.05
N GLY A 122 -2.49 10.25 28.15
CA GLY A 122 -1.37 10.93 28.81
C GLY A 122 -0.01 10.70 28.11
N VAL A 123 -0.02 10.45 26.81
CA VAL A 123 1.19 10.17 26.03
C VAL A 123 2.04 11.42 25.86
N GLN A 124 3.33 11.30 26.19
CA GLN A 124 4.29 12.36 25.88
C GLN A 124 4.74 12.19 24.41
N ILE A 125 4.65 13.25 23.60
CA ILE A 125 5.08 13.25 22.21
C ILE A 125 6.27 14.18 22.05
N ARG A 126 7.41 13.66 21.55
CA ARG A 126 8.62 14.44 21.25
C ARG A 126 8.96 14.28 19.76
N LEU A 127 8.74 15.34 19.01
CA LEU A 127 9.13 15.45 17.60
C LEU A 127 10.58 15.92 17.47
N ARG A 128 11.13 15.86 16.26
CA ARG A 128 12.55 16.21 15.97
C ARG A 128 13.53 15.45 16.85
N SER A 129 13.19 14.19 17.17
CA SER A 129 13.99 13.31 18.02
C SER A 129 14.91 12.47 17.15
N GLU A 130 16.20 12.79 17.18
CA GLU A 130 17.24 12.00 16.54
C GLU A 130 17.72 10.91 17.49
N ILE A 131 17.51 9.66 17.13
CA ILE A 131 17.92 8.51 17.91
C ILE A 131 19.30 8.06 17.45
N LEU A 132 20.29 8.21 18.29
CA LEU A 132 21.70 7.92 18.00
C LEU A 132 22.06 6.47 18.29
N SER A 133 21.52 5.90 19.38
CA SER A 133 21.72 4.50 19.74
C SER A 133 20.52 3.91 20.47
N VAL A 134 20.39 2.59 20.36
CA VAL A 134 19.44 1.77 21.11
C VAL A 134 20.24 0.65 21.76
N GLU A 135 20.18 0.55 23.07
CA GLU A 135 20.87 -0.47 23.84
C GLU A 135 19.87 -1.22 24.72
N ARG A 136 20.19 -2.46 25.11
CA ARG A 136 19.40 -3.27 26.03
C ARG A 136 20.23 -3.71 27.20
N ASP A 137 19.65 -3.63 28.40
CA ASP A 137 20.22 -4.18 29.63
C ASP A 137 19.17 -5.01 30.41
N GLU A 138 19.49 -5.38 31.64
CA GLU A 138 18.60 -6.14 32.53
C GLU A 138 17.31 -5.39 32.89
N GLN A 139 17.29 -4.06 32.77
CA GLN A 139 16.18 -3.19 33.15
C GLN A 139 15.28 -2.79 31.95
N GLY A 140 15.66 -3.16 30.73
CA GLY A 140 14.95 -2.84 29.51
C GLY A 140 15.84 -2.19 28.45
N TYR A 141 15.34 -1.11 27.82
CA TYR A 141 15.97 -0.42 26.70
C TYR A 141 16.43 0.97 27.10
N ARG A 142 17.61 1.35 26.63
CA ARG A 142 18.16 2.71 26.73
C ARG A 142 18.37 3.30 25.35
N LEU A 143 17.96 4.54 25.19
CA LEU A 143 18.07 5.27 23.95
C LEU A 143 18.87 6.55 24.19
N GLN A 144 19.81 6.84 23.30
CA GLN A 144 20.43 8.17 23.20
C GLN A 144 19.64 8.99 22.19
N VAL A 145 18.99 10.06 22.63
CA VAL A 145 18.09 10.89 21.83
C VAL A 145 18.47 12.35 22.01
N ASN A 146 18.91 13.04 20.96
CA ASN A 146 19.30 14.45 21.00
C ASN A 146 20.31 14.78 22.14
N GLY A 147 21.18 13.84 22.50
CA GLY A 147 22.14 13.99 23.58
C GLY A 147 21.62 13.64 24.98
N GLU A 148 20.35 13.28 25.13
CA GLU A 148 19.77 12.80 26.37
C GLU A 148 19.68 11.28 26.41
N THR A 149 19.74 10.69 27.59
CA THR A 149 19.50 9.26 27.80
C THR A 149 18.08 9.03 28.30
N LEU A 150 17.29 8.27 27.55
CA LEU A 150 15.95 7.84 27.89
C LEU A 150 15.94 6.33 28.16
N ALA A 151 15.07 5.86 29.03
CA ALA A 151 14.94 4.44 29.35
C ALA A 151 13.47 3.99 29.36
N ALA A 152 13.24 2.75 28.92
CA ALA A 152 11.94 2.11 29.01
C ALA A 152 12.07 0.61 29.24
N LYS A 153 11.06 0.01 29.87
CA LYS A 153 10.98 -1.46 30.00
C LYS A 153 10.75 -2.13 28.64
N LYS A 154 9.95 -1.48 27.80
CA LYS A 154 9.51 -1.99 26.49
C LYS A 154 9.78 -0.95 25.39
N LEU A 155 10.17 -1.42 24.20
CA LEU A 155 10.47 -0.57 23.05
C LEU A 155 9.65 -1.03 21.85
N VAL A 156 8.95 -0.10 21.20
CA VAL A 156 8.12 -0.35 20.02
C VAL A 156 8.70 0.37 18.81
N ILE A 157 8.95 -0.37 17.74
CA ILE A 157 9.41 0.15 16.47
C ILE A 157 8.21 0.27 15.52
N ALA A 158 7.83 1.52 15.23
CA ALA A 158 6.73 1.90 14.32
C ALA A 158 7.23 2.83 13.21
N SER A 159 8.48 2.63 12.78
CA SER A 159 9.20 3.53 11.87
C SER A 159 8.70 3.51 10.42
N GLY A 160 7.81 2.58 10.07
CA GLY A 160 7.35 2.38 8.70
C GLY A 160 8.42 1.73 7.81
N GLY A 161 8.21 1.81 6.49
CA GLY A 161 9.10 1.28 5.47
C GLY A 161 9.97 2.36 4.80
N LEU A 162 10.39 2.08 3.55
CA LEU A 162 11.28 2.95 2.76
C LEU A 162 10.52 3.79 1.72
N SER A 163 9.22 3.56 1.55
CA SER A 163 8.41 4.30 0.58
C SER A 163 8.25 5.77 0.97
N MET A 164 8.23 6.64 -0.03
CA MET A 164 8.14 8.10 0.12
C MET A 164 9.27 8.70 0.98
N PRO A 165 10.53 8.56 0.58
CA PRO A 165 11.68 9.04 1.37
C PRO A 165 11.63 10.53 1.71
N GLY A 166 10.99 11.35 0.87
CA GLY A 166 10.74 12.78 1.15
C GLY A 166 9.89 13.04 2.39
N LEU A 167 9.16 12.04 2.89
CA LEU A 167 8.40 12.09 4.13
C LEU A 167 9.19 11.55 5.35
N GLY A 168 10.49 11.30 5.20
CA GLY A 168 11.37 10.85 6.28
C GLY A 168 11.39 9.34 6.49
N ALA A 169 11.03 8.56 5.48
CA ALA A 169 11.24 7.11 5.51
C ALA A 169 12.73 6.79 5.66
N SER A 170 13.04 5.80 6.48
CA SER A 170 14.42 5.42 6.75
C SER A 170 14.54 3.93 7.10
N PRO A 171 15.72 3.30 6.93
CA PRO A 171 15.96 1.91 7.30
C PRO A 171 16.14 1.70 8.82
N PHE A 172 15.84 2.69 9.64
CA PHE A 172 16.09 2.64 11.10
C PHE A 172 15.53 1.38 11.74
N GLY A 173 14.24 1.05 11.50
CA GLY A 173 13.61 -0.11 12.12
C GLY A 173 14.24 -1.43 11.68
N TYR A 174 14.69 -1.55 10.45
CA TYR A 174 15.41 -2.72 9.95
C TYR A 174 16.77 -2.88 10.63
N LYS A 175 17.53 -1.76 10.79
CA LYS A 175 18.81 -1.78 11.49
C LYS A 175 18.65 -2.19 12.95
N VAL A 176 17.61 -1.72 13.63
CA VAL A 176 17.30 -2.14 14.99
C VAL A 176 16.97 -3.64 15.03
N ALA A 177 16.16 -4.14 14.11
CA ALA A 177 15.85 -5.57 14.03
C ALA A 177 17.12 -6.42 13.85
N GLU A 178 17.99 -6.07 12.92
CA GLU A 178 19.27 -6.75 12.66
C GLU A 178 20.21 -6.68 13.88
N GLN A 179 20.29 -5.51 14.55
CA GLN A 179 21.08 -5.32 15.77
C GLN A 179 20.70 -6.30 16.87
N PHE A 180 19.40 -6.60 16.99
CA PHE A 180 18.89 -7.55 18.00
C PHE A 180 18.75 -8.99 17.45
N GLY A 181 19.39 -9.29 16.32
CA GLY A 181 19.49 -10.64 15.76
C GLY A 181 18.23 -11.15 15.05
N LEU A 182 17.32 -10.25 14.67
CA LEU A 182 16.15 -10.61 13.88
C LEU A 182 16.51 -10.59 12.39
N LYS A 183 15.93 -11.51 11.64
CA LYS A 183 16.04 -11.54 10.19
C LYS A 183 15.19 -10.42 9.56
N VAL A 184 15.77 -9.71 8.61
CA VAL A 184 15.08 -8.75 7.76
C VAL A 184 15.06 -9.29 6.34
N LEU A 185 13.88 -9.39 5.76
CA LEU A 185 13.69 -9.83 4.38
C LEU A 185 14.01 -8.69 3.43
N SER A 186 14.53 -9.02 2.25
CA SER A 186 14.84 -8.04 1.20
C SER A 186 13.62 -7.18 0.90
N THR A 187 13.82 -5.88 0.93
CA THR A 187 12.75 -4.91 0.68
C THR A 187 12.70 -4.49 -0.78
N ARG A 188 11.51 -4.22 -1.29
CA ARG A 188 11.28 -3.61 -2.59
C ARG A 188 10.04 -2.71 -2.57
N ALA A 189 9.97 -1.80 -3.54
CA ALA A 189 8.80 -0.95 -3.72
C ALA A 189 7.56 -1.80 -4.06
N GLY A 190 6.44 -1.50 -3.41
CA GLY A 190 5.13 -2.08 -3.68
C GLY A 190 4.08 -1.00 -3.92
N LEU A 191 2.95 -1.36 -4.54
CA LEU A 191 1.93 -0.41 -4.99
C LEU A 191 2.60 0.77 -5.73
N VAL A 192 3.31 0.45 -6.80
CA VAL A 192 4.23 1.35 -7.50
C VAL A 192 4.02 1.27 -9.01
N PRO A 193 4.12 2.39 -9.75
CA PRO A 193 4.02 2.39 -11.20
C PRO A 193 5.14 1.58 -11.85
N PHE A 194 4.84 0.94 -12.99
CA PHE A 194 5.82 0.31 -13.87
C PHE A 194 6.48 1.32 -14.80
N THR A 195 7.78 1.15 -15.02
CA THR A 195 8.50 1.78 -16.13
C THR A 195 8.53 0.85 -17.34
N LEU A 196 8.55 1.42 -18.53
CA LEU A 196 8.62 0.67 -19.79
C LEU A 196 9.95 0.86 -20.49
N HIS A 197 10.36 -0.14 -21.26
CA HIS A 197 11.50 -0.04 -22.16
C HIS A 197 11.30 1.06 -23.19
N LYS A 198 12.37 1.77 -23.50
CA LYS A 198 12.34 2.98 -24.34
C LYS A 198 11.53 2.84 -25.63
N PRO A 199 11.69 1.79 -26.47
CA PRO A 199 10.92 1.67 -27.72
C PRO A 199 9.40 1.64 -27.48
N LEU A 200 8.92 0.86 -26.50
CA LEU A 200 7.49 0.78 -26.17
C LEU A 200 7.01 2.09 -25.53
N LEU A 201 7.82 2.69 -24.67
CA LEU A 201 7.48 3.96 -24.02
C LEU A 201 7.29 5.08 -25.05
N GLU A 202 8.18 5.21 -26.03
CA GLU A 202 8.08 6.22 -27.09
C GLU A 202 6.81 6.04 -27.94
N GLN A 203 6.39 4.81 -28.16
CA GLN A 203 5.15 4.49 -28.87
C GLN A 203 3.90 4.88 -28.07
N LEU A 204 3.91 4.66 -26.76
CA LEU A 204 2.75 4.83 -25.88
C LEU A 204 2.68 6.20 -25.21
N GLN A 205 3.72 7.03 -25.25
CA GLN A 205 3.74 8.32 -24.54
C GLN A 205 2.64 9.29 -24.95
N VAL A 206 2.13 9.18 -26.20
CA VAL A 206 0.98 9.96 -26.68
C VAL A 206 -0.30 9.66 -25.90
N LEU A 207 -0.35 8.52 -25.18
CA LEU A 207 -1.46 8.10 -24.35
C LEU A 207 -1.36 8.64 -22.91
N SER A 208 -0.31 9.38 -22.55
CA SER A 208 -0.17 9.90 -21.19
C SER A 208 -1.45 10.61 -20.72
N GLY A 209 -1.96 10.19 -19.56
CA GLY A 209 -3.22 10.64 -18.96
C GLY A 209 -4.46 9.85 -19.42
N VAL A 210 -4.35 8.92 -20.37
CA VAL A 210 -5.46 8.02 -20.74
C VAL A 210 -5.62 6.94 -19.69
N SER A 211 -6.85 6.78 -19.18
CA SER A 211 -7.23 5.74 -18.23
C SER A 211 -8.19 4.75 -18.90
N VAL A 212 -7.99 3.45 -18.63
CA VAL A 212 -8.76 2.36 -19.25
C VAL A 212 -9.13 1.33 -18.19
N PRO A 213 -10.42 1.00 -18.01
CA PRO A 213 -10.82 -0.17 -17.22
C PRO A 213 -10.13 -1.42 -17.77
N SER A 214 -9.44 -2.15 -16.93
CA SER A 214 -8.60 -3.27 -17.36
C SER A 214 -8.57 -4.39 -16.33
N THR A 215 -8.23 -5.60 -16.77
CA THR A 215 -7.76 -6.66 -15.87
C THR A 215 -6.29 -6.90 -16.15
N ILE A 216 -5.45 -6.89 -15.11
CA ILE A 216 -4.03 -7.17 -15.22
C ILE A 216 -3.71 -8.43 -14.42
N THR A 217 -3.04 -9.38 -15.05
CA THR A 217 -2.68 -10.68 -14.47
C THR A 217 -1.16 -10.83 -14.43
N ALA A 218 -0.62 -11.20 -13.26
CA ALA A 218 0.79 -11.57 -13.10
C ALA A 218 1.04 -13.03 -13.50
N GLU A 219 2.29 -13.43 -13.70
CA GLU A 219 2.66 -14.80 -14.09
C GLU A 219 2.24 -15.86 -13.06
N ASN A 220 2.13 -15.50 -11.79
CA ASN A 220 1.64 -16.39 -10.73
C ASN A 220 0.10 -16.58 -10.73
N GLY A 221 -0.62 -15.96 -11.67
CA GLY A 221 -2.07 -16.06 -11.80
C GLY A 221 -2.86 -15.04 -10.97
N THR A 222 -2.22 -14.23 -10.13
CA THR A 222 -2.91 -13.15 -9.42
C THR A 222 -3.40 -12.10 -10.41
N LEU A 223 -4.62 -11.64 -10.24
CA LEU A 223 -5.23 -10.65 -11.13
C LEU A 223 -5.92 -9.54 -10.34
N PHE A 224 -5.93 -8.34 -10.93
CA PHE A 224 -6.71 -7.21 -10.44
C PHE A 224 -7.48 -6.57 -11.59
N ARG A 225 -8.74 -6.22 -11.31
CA ARG A 225 -9.64 -5.56 -12.25
C ARG A 225 -9.95 -4.17 -11.74
N GLU A 226 -9.22 -3.20 -12.25
CA GLU A 226 -9.33 -1.77 -11.97
C GLU A 226 -8.83 -0.95 -13.17
N ASN A 227 -8.75 0.36 -13.05
CA ASN A 227 -8.23 1.19 -14.14
C ASN A 227 -6.70 1.06 -14.28
N LEU A 228 -6.25 0.92 -15.52
CA LEU A 228 -4.88 1.15 -15.95
C LEU A 228 -4.75 2.60 -16.42
N LEU A 229 -3.66 3.27 -16.08
CA LEU A 229 -3.34 4.63 -16.48
C LEU A 229 -2.02 4.65 -17.26
N PHE A 230 -2.05 5.17 -18.47
CA PHE A 230 -0.83 5.46 -19.23
C PHE A 230 -0.17 6.73 -18.71
N THR A 231 1.16 6.70 -18.51
CA THR A 231 1.95 7.83 -18.04
C THR A 231 3.13 8.09 -18.96
N HIS A 232 3.80 9.21 -18.77
CA HIS A 232 5.02 9.55 -19.52
C HIS A 232 6.23 8.66 -19.15
N ARG A 233 6.15 7.81 -18.14
CA ARG A 233 7.20 6.86 -17.72
C ARG A 233 6.83 5.41 -17.94
N GLY A 234 5.56 5.12 -18.18
CA GLY A 234 5.07 3.76 -18.36
C GLY A 234 3.61 3.61 -17.99
N LEU A 235 3.33 2.69 -17.09
CA LEU A 235 1.98 2.31 -16.69
C LEU A 235 1.77 2.54 -15.19
N SER A 236 0.61 3.06 -14.84
CA SER A 236 0.17 3.32 -13.47
C SER A 236 -1.33 3.04 -13.35
N GLY A 237 -1.99 3.63 -12.36
CA GLY A 237 -3.39 3.38 -12.04
C GLY A 237 -3.57 2.21 -11.09
N PRO A 238 -4.75 2.07 -10.49
CA PRO A 238 -4.99 1.10 -9.43
C PRO A 238 -4.63 -0.33 -9.81
N ALA A 239 -4.99 -0.79 -11.01
CA ALA A 239 -4.68 -2.15 -11.47
C ALA A 239 -3.16 -2.42 -11.54
N VAL A 240 -2.39 -1.43 -11.99
CA VAL A 240 -0.92 -1.52 -12.08
C VAL A 240 -0.28 -1.47 -10.69
N LEU A 241 -0.73 -0.57 -9.83
CA LEU A 241 -0.23 -0.48 -8.46
C LEU A 241 -0.44 -1.81 -7.72
N GLN A 242 -1.63 -2.39 -7.80
CA GLN A 242 -1.95 -3.70 -7.20
C GLN A 242 -1.04 -4.80 -7.71
N ILE A 243 -0.95 -4.96 -9.03
CA ILE A 243 -0.20 -6.07 -9.63
C ILE A 243 1.31 -5.94 -9.44
N SER A 244 1.83 -4.70 -9.26
CA SER A 244 3.26 -4.45 -9.02
C SER A 244 3.79 -5.15 -7.76
N SER A 245 2.92 -5.39 -6.79
CA SER A 245 3.27 -6.11 -5.56
C SER A 245 3.47 -7.62 -5.79
N TYR A 246 2.92 -8.17 -6.86
CA TYR A 246 3.01 -9.59 -7.25
C TYR A 246 3.98 -9.85 -8.39
N TRP A 247 4.33 -8.82 -9.17
CA TRP A 247 5.28 -8.92 -10.27
C TRP A 247 6.72 -9.04 -9.75
N GLN A 248 7.55 -9.88 -10.41
CA GLN A 248 8.98 -9.98 -10.16
C GLN A 248 9.76 -9.41 -11.35
N PRO A 249 10.96 -8.83 -11.12
CA PRO A 249 11.81 -8.32 -12.19
C PRO A 249 12.05 -9.37 -13.30
N GLY A 250 11.75 -8.97 -14.54
CA GLY A 250 11.90 -9.84 -15.71
C GLY A 250 10.62 -10.58 -16.13
N GLU A 251 9.62 -10.65 -15.29
CA GLU A 251 8.34 -11.28 -15.63
C GLU A 251 7.48 -10.39 -16.56
N PHE A 252 6.53 -11.01 -17.24
CA PHE A 252 5.48 -10.33 -17.97
C PHE A 252 4.25 -10.09 -17.09
N VAL A 253 3.45 -9.12 -17.48
CA VAL A 253 2.05 -9.01 -17.06
C VAL A 253 1.16 -9.12 -18.30
N THR A 254 -0.01 -9.70 -18.14
CA THR A 254 -1.01 -9.80 -19.21
C THR A 254 -2.14 -8.83 -18.93
N VAL A 255 -2.43 -7.95 -19.89
CA VAL A 255 -3.44 -6.89 -19.77
C VAL A 255 -4.62 -7.20 -20.68
N ASN A 256 -5.81 -7.27 -20.09
CA ASN A 256 -7.07 -7.24 -20.83
C ASN A 256 -7.61 -5.80 -20.76
N LEU A 257 -7.67 -5.13 -21.90
CA LEU A 257 -8.16 -3.75 -22.03
C LEU A 257 -9.71 -3.68 -22.17
N LEU A 258 -10.37 -4.82 -22.25
CA LEU A 258 -11.82 -4.96 -22.47
C LEU A 258 -12.42 -6.00 -21.53
N PRO A 259 -12.25 -5.86 -20.19
CA PRO A 259 -12.66 -6.90 -19.24
C PRO A 259 -14.19 -7.13 -19.16
N ASP A 260 -14.97 -6.16 -19.65
CA ASP A 260 -16.45 -6.19 -19.64
C ASP A 260 -17.05 -6.51 -21.01
N CYS A 261 -16.22 -6.76 -22.04
CA CYS A 261 -16.67 -6.94 -23.40
C CYS A 261 -16.17 -8.27 -23.97
N ASP A 262 -17.08 -9.13 -24.40
CA ASP A 262 -16.74 -10.21 -25.33
C ASP A 262 -16.51 -9.57 -26.71
N LEU A 263 -15.24 -9.25 -27.00
CA LEU A 263 -14.88 -8.52 -28.21
C LEU A 263 -15.24 -9.29 -29.48
N GLU A 264 -15.13 -10.61 -29.49
CA GLU A 264 -15.47 -11.42 -30.64
C GLU A 264 -16.97 -11.36 -30.93
N ALA A 265 -17.80 -11.58 -29.92
CA ALA A 265 -19.25 -11.46 -30.06
C ALA A 265 -19.67 -10.04 -30.45
N PHE A 266 -19.08 -9.02 -29.85
CA PHE A 266 -19.34 -7.61 -30.19
C PHE A 266 -19.00 -7.28 -31.65
N LEU A 267 -17.84 -7.69 -32.13
CA LEU A 267 -17.44 -7.44 -33.55
C LEU A 267 -18.35 -8.16 -34.54
N ASN A 268 -18.78 -9.38 -34.20
CA ASN A 268 -19.70 -10.15 -35.06
C ASN A 268 -21.09 -9.50 -35.13
N GLU A 269 -21.62 -9.02 -34.02
CA GLU A 269 -22.87 -8.27 -33.96
C GLU A 269 -22.78 -6.98 -34.77
N GLN A 270 -21.74 -6.18 -34.55
CA GLN A 270 -21.55 -4.92 -35.27
C GLN A 270 -21.34 -5.13 -36.76
N ARG A 271 -20.67 -6.22 -37.16
CA ARG A 271 -20.53 -6.58 -38.60
C ARG A 271 -21.88 -6.90 -39.22
N GLY A 272 -22.77 -7.57 -38.54
CA GLY A 272 -24.13 -7.85 -39.01
C GLY A 272 -24.96 -6.58 -39.16
N ALA A 273 -24.87 -5.65 -38.22
CA ALA A 273 -25.64 -4.42 -38.21
C ALA A 273 -25.06 -3.32 -39.13
N HIS A 274 -23.71 -3.17 -39.10
CA HIS A 274 -23.00 -2.06 -39.73
C HIS A 274 -21.76 -2.51 -40.52
N PRO A 275 -21.89 -3.34 -41.59
CA PRO A 275 -20.74 -3.97 -42.26
C PRO A 275 -19.74 -2.98 -42.87
N ASN A 276 -20.20 -1.79 -43.26
CA ASN A 276 -19.37 -0.74 -43.85
C ASN A 276 -18.71 0.21 -42.82
N GLN A 277 -19.01 0.04 -41.52
CA GLN A 277 -18.38 0.85 -40.47
C GLN A 277 -16.90 0.52 -40.38
N SER A 278 -16.06 1.54 -40.13
CA SER A 278 -14.62 1.32 -39.90
C SER A 278 -14.40 0.62 -38.56
N LEU A 279 -13.44 -0.31 -38.55
CA LEU A 279 -13.04 -1.02 -37.32
C LEU A 279 -12.63 -0.05 -36.19
N LYS A 280 -11.91 1.02 -36.57
CA LYS A 280 -11.53 2.11 -35.62
C LYS A 280 -12.75 2.70 -34.91
N ASN A 281 -13.80 3.06 -35.66
CA ASN A 281 -15.00 3.66 -35.07
C ASN A 281 -15.78 2.66 -34.19
N THR A 282 -15.78 1.39 -34.59
CA THR A 282 -16.40 0.32 -33.83
C THR A 282 -15.68 0.11 -32.47
N LEU A 283 -14.36 0.01 -32.49
CA LEU A 283 -13.58 -0.15 -31.24
C LEU A 283 -13.65 1.09 -30.34
N ALA A 284 -13.79 2.29 -30.90
CA ALA A 284 -13.96 3.53 -30.14
C ALA A 284 -15.30 3.59 -29.37
N MET A 285 -16.23 2.67 -29.59
CA MET A 285 -17.43 2.49 -28.77
C MET A 285 -17.11 1.85 -27.42
N GLN A 286 -16.02 1.10 -27.33
CA GLN A 286 -15.61 0.33 -26.14
C GLN A 286 -14.32 0.85 -25.50
N LEU A 287 -13.43 1.48 -26.26
CA LEU A 287 -12.12 1.95 -25.85
C LEU A 287 -11.97 3.48 -26.04
N PRO A 288 -11.13 4.14 -25.23
CA PRO A 288 -10.78 5.54 -25.48
C PRO A 288 -10.28 5.76 -26.89
N LYS A 289 -10.85 6.76 -27.59
CA LYS A 289 -10.53 7.07 -28.98
C LYS A 289 -9.01 7.24 -29.22
N ARG A 290 -8.31 7.95 -28.31
CA ARG A 290 -6.85 8.12 -28.40
C ARG A 290 -6.09 6.80 -28.38
N LEU A 291 -6.56 5.82 -27.59
CA LEU A 291 -5.95 4.49 -27.52
C LEU A 291 -6.13 3.75 -28.86
N VAL A 292 -7.34 3.75 -29.40
CA VAL A 292 -7.63 3.12 -30.70
C VAL A 292 -6.80 3.75 -31.81
N GLU A 293 -6.68 5.08 -31.83
CA GLU A 293 -5.87 5.80 -32.82
C GLU A 293 -4.37 5.47 -32.70
N CYS A 294 -3.84 5.40 -31.48
CA CYS A 294 -2.45 5.02 -31.22
C CYS A 294 -2.19 3.57 -31.72
N LEU A 295 -3.04 2.63 -31.35
CA LEU A 295 -2.88 1.22 -31.76
C LEU A 295 -3.01 1.03 -33.28
N GLN A 296 -3.84 1.83 -33.94
CA GLN A 296 -3.94 1.83 -35.40
C GLN A 296 -2.65 2.37 -36.03
N GLN A 297 -2.10 3.48 -35.52
CA GLN A 297 -0.84 4.04 -36.02
C GLN A 297 0.35 3.07 -35.80
N LEU A 298 0.31 2.25 -34.76
CA LEU A 298 1.29 1.19 -34.50
C LEU A 298 1.07 -0.08 -35.33
N GLY A 299 0.05 -0.10 -36.20
CA GLY A 299 -0.28 -1.26 -37.03
C GLY A 299 -0.90 -2.44 -36.27
N GLN A 300 -1.29 -2.24 -34.99
CA GLN A 300 -1.95 -3.28 -34.18
C GLN A 300 -3.45 -3.38 -34.45
N ILE A 301 -4.07 -2.33 -34.97
CA ILE A 301 -5.45 -2.31 -35.45
C ILE A 301 -5.41 -2.03 -36.93
N PRO A 302 -5.91 -2.94 -37.80
CA PRO A 302 -5.93 -2.73 -39.24
C PRO A 302 -6.90 -1.61 -39.63
N ASP A 303 -6.56 -0.87 -40.70
CA ASP A 303 -7.40 0.18 -41.25
C ASP A 303 -8.38 -0.40 -42.31
N VAL A 304 -9.42 -1.05 -41.81
CA VAL A 304 -10.43 -1.76 -42.61
C VAL A 304 -11.84 -1.49 -42.10
N THR A 305 -12.82 -1.80 -42.92
CA THR A 305 -14.23 -1.89 -42.50
C THR A 305 -14.51 -3.27 -41.90
N LEU A 306 -15.61 -3.38 -41.13
CA LEU A 306 -15.97 -4.65 -40.48
C LEU A 306 -16.17 -5.80 -41.46
N LYS A 307 -16.70 -5.55 -42.68
CA LYS A 307 -16.85 -6.56 -43.71
C LYS A 307 -15.52 -7.05 -44.30
N GLN A 308 -14.47 -6.23 -44.21
CA GLN A 308 -13.15 -6.55 -44.72
C GLN A 308 -12.27 -7.27 -43.68
N LEU A 309 -12.65 -7.21 -42.41
CA LEU A 309 -11.95 -7.88 -41.34
C LEU A 309 -12.12 -9.40 -41.44
N ASN A 310 -11.07 -10.10 -41.83
CA ASN A 310 -11.09 -11.56 -41.94
C ASN A 310 -10.98 -12.23 -40.58
N VAL A 311 -11.25 -13.53 -40.52
CA VAL A 311 -11.26 -14.31 -39.26
C VAL A 311 -9.92 -14.29 -38.54
N ARG A 312 -8.82 -14.41 -39.31
CA ARG A 312 -7.46 -14.45 -38.72
C ARG A 312 -7.11 -13.09 -38.08
N ASP A 313 -7.37 -11.99 -38.78
CA ASP A 313 -7.08 -10.65 -38.26
C ASP A 313 -7.98 -10.31 -37.08
N GLN A 314 -9.22 -10.80 -37.07
CA GLN A 314 -10.12 -10.67 -35.93
C GLN A 314 -9.57 -11.41 -34.71
N GLN A 315 -9.08 -12.65 -34.85
CA GLN A 315 -8.49 -13.39 -33.77
C GLN A 315 -7.24 -12.69 -33.20
N THR A 316 -6.33 -12.23 -34.08
CA THR A 316 -5.16 -11.46 -33.69
C THR A 316 -5.53 -10.19 -32.93
N LEU A 317 -6.57 -9.48 -33.38
CA LEU A 317 -7.08 -8.28 -32.72
C LEU A 317 -7.63 -8.59 -31.33
N VAL A 318 -8.41 -9.66 -31.20
CA VAL A 318 -8.93 -10.11 -29.90
C VAL A 318 -7.79 -10.40 -28.93
N GLU A 319 -6.78 -11.18 -29.36
CA GLU A 319 -5.60 -11.46 -28.52
C GLU A 319 -4.85 -10.18 -28.15
N THR A 320 -4.64 -9.27 -29.11
CA THR A 320 -3.93 -8.00 -28.87
C THR A 320 -4.63 -7.13 -27.82
N LEU A 321 -5.96 -7.09 -27.80
CA LEU A 321 -6.71 -6.21 -26.90
C LEU A 321 -7.11 -6.87 -25.57
N THR A 322 -7.21 -8.22 -25.53
CA THR A 322 -7.66 -8.94 -24.33
C THR A 322 -6.56 -9.73 -23.63
N ALA A 323 -5.40 -9.91 -24.27
CA ALA A 323 -4.25 -10.64 -23.74
C ALA A 323 -2.91 -9.95 -24.07
N TRP A 324 -2.89 -8.62 -24.02
CA TRP A 324 -1.68 -7.84 -24.30
C TRP A 324 -0.59 -8.14 -23.27
N ARG A 325 0.51 -8.73 -23.75
CA ARG A 325 1.66 -9.06 -22.91
C ARG A 325 2.63 -7.89 -22.84
N VAL A 326 2.89 -7.43 -21.63
CA VAL A 326 3.83 -6.33 -21.35
C VAL A 326 4.91 -6.84 -20.40
N GLN A 327 6.17 -6.60 -20.77
CA GLN A 327 7.29 -6.79 -19.85
C GLN A 327 7.74 -5.44 -19.32
N PRO A 328 7.45 -5.11 -18.04
CA PRO A 328 7.96 -3.89 -17.43
C PRO A 328 9.49 -3.89 -17.41
N ASN A 329 10.10 -2.72 -17.65
CA ASN A 329 11.53 -2.53 -17.47
C ASN A 329 11.92 -2.55 -15.98
N GLY A 330 10.99 -2.17 -15.11
CA GLY A 330 11.13 -2.05 -13.68
C GLY A 330 9.98 -1.27 -13.08
N THR A 331 10.20 -0.70 -11.91
CA THR A 331 9.26 0.18 -11.23
C THR A 331 9.85 1.57 -11.05
N GLU A 332 9.03 2.57 -10.71
CA GLU A 332 9.52 3.91 -10.36
C GLU A 332 10.25 3.97 -9.00
N GLY A 333 10.29 2.86 -8.25
CA GLY A 333 10.99 2.73 -6.98
C GLY A 333 10.29 3.43 -5.82
N TYR A 334 10.99 3.50 -4.68
CA TYR A 334 10.43 3.99 -3.42
C TYR A 334 9.89 5.42 -3.46
N ARG A 335 10.35 6.25 -4.38
CA ARG A 335 9.94 7.65 -4.46
C ARG A 335 8.44 7.81 -4.72
N THR A 336 7.85 6.91 -5.51
CA THR A 336 6.44 6.92 -5.90
C THR A 336 5.67 5.73 -5.37
N ALA A 337 6.35 4.75 -4.75
CA ALA A 337 5.71 3.62 -4.12
C ALA A 337 4.86 4.05 -2.92
N GLU A 338 3.66 3.49 -2.80
CA GLU A 338 2.84 3.72 -1.61
C GLU A 338 3.35 2.93 -0.40
N VAL A 339 3.90 1.73 -0.64
CA VAL A 339 4.33 0.80 0.41
C VAL A 339 5.67 0.15 0.09
N THR A 340 6.25 -0.47 1.12
CA THR A 340 7.45 -1.30 1.05
C THR A 340 7.05 -2.76 1.29
N LEU A 341 7.40 -3.63 0.35
CA LEU A 341 7.29 -5.08 0.50
C LEU A 341 8.53 -5.61 1.23
N GLY A 342 8.39 -6.73 1.96
CA GLY A 342 9.45 -7.25 2.79
C GLY A 342 9.57 -6.50 4.12
N GLY A 343 10.72 -6.56 4.76
CA GLY A 343 10.96 -5.97 6.09
C GLY A 343 11.23 -7.01 7.16
N VAL A 344 10.93 -6.73 8.41
CA VAL A 344 11.19 -7.64 9.52
C VAL A 344 10.41 -8.94 9.33
N ASP A 345 11.13 -10.07 9.30
CA ASP A 345 10.52 -11.39 9.10
C ASP A 345 9.54 -11.69 10.25
N THR A 346 8.27 -11.88 9.90
CA THR A 346 7.21 -12.13 10.87
C THR A 346 7.37 -13.45 11.62
N ASN A 347 8.17 -14.40 11.12
CA ASN A 347 8.52 -15.61 11.87
C ASN A 347 9.37 -15.32 13.10
N GLU A 348 10.05 -14.20 13.14
CA GLU A 348 10.82 -13.71 14.30
C GLU A 348 9.93 -13.06 15.37
N LEU A 349 8.66 -12.84 15.10
CA LEU A 349 7.72 -12.11 15.93
C LEU A 349 6.58 -12.99 16.44
N SER A 350 5.95 -12.58 17.54
CA SER A 350 4.70 -13.15 18.03
C SER A 350 3.53 -12.51 17.29
N SER A 351 2.71 -13.32 16.61
CA SER A 351 1.48 -12.84 15.92
C SER A 351 0.41 -12.32 16.88
N ARG A 352 0.50 -12.67 18.17
CA ARG A 352 -0.43 -12.21 19.22
C ARG A 352 -0.03 -10.85 19.77
N THR A 353 1.28 -10.63 20.03
CA THR A 353 1.78 -9.50 20.79
C THR A 353 2.62 -8.53 19.95
N MET A 354 3.04 -8.91 18.76
CA MET A 354 4.02 -8.19 17.93
C MET A 354 5.43 -8.14 18.52
N GLU A 355 5.70 -8.90 19.59
CA GLU A 355 6.98 -8.95 20.29
C GLU A 355 8.01 -9.80 19.55
N ALA A 356 9.25 -9.36 19.55
CA ALA A 356 10.38 -10.09 19.01
C ALA A 356 10.71 -11.31 19.91
N ARG A 357 10.76 -12.50 19.31
CA ARG A 357 11.02 -13.76 20.04
C ARG A 357 12.41 -13.82 20.65
N LYS A 358 13.41 -13.19 19.99
CA LYS A 358 14.82 -13.17 20.41
C LYS A 358 15.19 -11.99 21.31
N ALA A 359 14.33 -10.97 21.38
CA ALA A 359 14.59 -9.75 22.13
C ALA A 359 13.36 -9.36 22.95
N PRO A 360 13.14 -9.98 24.13
CA PRO A 360 12.02 -9.67 25.00
C PRO A 360 11.90 -8.17 25.29
N GLY A 361 10.68 -7.65 25.22
CA GLY A 361 10.38 -6.24 25.38
C GLY A 361 10.58 -5.38 24.12
N LEU A 362 11.01 -5.96 22.99
CA LEU A 362 11.10 -5.29 21.69
C LEU A 362 9.93 -5.69 20.80
N TYR A 363 9.22 -4.69 20.28
CA TYR A 363 8.03 -4.88 19.45
C TYR A 363 8.18 -4.19 18.11
N PHE A 364 7.54 -4.75 17.08
CA PHE A 364 7.47 -4.15 15.73
C PHE A 364 6.00 -4.07 15.30
N ILE A 365 5.58 -2.93 14.76
CA ILE A 365 4.19 -2.70 14.33
C ILE A 365 4.13 -1.94 13.01
N GLY A 366 3.06 -2.15 12.25
CA GLY A 366 2.81 -1.49 10.97
C GLY A 366 3.74 -1.99 9.86
N GLU A 367 4.08 -1.10 8.95
CA GLU A 367 4.74 -1.39 7.67
C GLU A 367 6.21 -1.85 7.80
N VAL A 368 6.83 -1.68 8.96
CA VAL A 368 8.22 -2.15 9.18
C VAL A 368 8.32 -3.68 9.14
N MET A 369 7.22 -4.39 9.37
CA MET A 369 7.13 -5.85 9.27
C MET A 369 6.79 -6.28 7.85
N ASP A 370 7.15 -7.53 7.51
CA ASP A 370 6.75 -8.19 6.26
C ASP A 370 5.26 -8.53 6.25
N VAL A 371 4.42 -7.50 6.24
CA VAL A 371 2.98 -7.57 6.03
C VAL A 371 2.57 -6.37 5.19
N THR A 372 2.11 -6.61 3.97
CA THR A 372 1.73 -5.56 3.02
C THR A 372 0.33 -5.81 2.49
N GLY A 373 -0.57 -4.89 2.74
CA GLY A 373 -1.95 -4.93 2.25
C GLY A 373 -2.09 -4.45 0.81
N TRP A 374 -3.21 -4.79 0.21
CA TRP A 374 -3.63 -4.25 -1.08
C TRP A 374 -3.83 -2.74 -1.03
N LEU A 375 -3.94 -2.13 -2.21
CA LEU A 375 -4.35 -0.72 -2.34
C LEU A 375 -5.77 -0.54 -1.82
N GLY A 376 -6.02 0.56 -1.09
CA GLY A 376 -7.38 0.92 -0.71
C GLY A 376 -7.70 0.77 0.77
N GLY A 377 -6.81 1.18 1.68
CA GLY A 377 -7.04 1.23 3.12
C GLY A 377 -6.54 0.03 3.92
N TYR A 378 -6.15 -1.04 3.25
CA TYR A 378 -5.66 -2.27 3.91
C TYR A 378 -4.40 -2.04 4.74
N ASN A 379 -3.45 -1.22 4.27
CA ASN A 379 -2.21 -0.93 4.99
C ASN A 379 -2.46 -0.08 6.25
N PHE A 380 -3.43 0.82 6.21
CA PHE A 380 -3.87 1.53 7.42
C PHE A 380 -4.56 0.57 8.39
N GLN A 381 -5.42 -0.33 7.92
CA GLN A 381 -6.01 -1.32 8.81
C GLN A 381 -4.96 -2.20 9.49
N TRP A 382 -3.91 -2.61 8.76
CA TRP A 382 -2.78 -3.31 9.39
C TRP A 382 -2.08 -2.47 10.45
N ALA A 383 -1.89 -1.17 10.19
CA ALA A 383 -1.33 -0.26 11.19
C ALA A 383 -2.18 -0.23 12.46
N TRP A 384 -3.51 -0.12 12.33
CA TRP A 384 -4.43 -0.12 13.48
C TRP A 384 -4.42 -1.45 14.22
N SER A 385 -4.57 -2.57 13.52
CA SER A 385 -4.68 -3.91 14.12
C SER A 385 -3.39 -4.34 14.82
N SER A 386 -2.23 -4.13 14.19
CA SER A 386 -0.94 -4.47 14.80
C SER A 386 -0.61 -3.56 15.99
N ALA A 387 -0.94 -2.29 15.90
CA ALA A 387 -0.77 -1.33 16.98
C ALA A 387 -1.62 -1.66 18.21
N TRP A 388 -2.89 -2.00 17.98
CA TRP A 388 -3.78 -2.43 19.06
C TRP A 388 -3.27 -3.70 19.74
N ALA A 389 -2.87 -4.70 18.95
CA ALA A 389 -2.34 -5.96 19.50
C ALA A 389 -1.09 -5.75 20.36
N CYS A 390 -0.19 -4.87 19.91
CA CYS A 390 0.99 -4.47 20.68
C CYS A 390 0.60 -3.73 21.97
N ALA A 391 -0.31 -2.76 21.90
CA ALA A 391 -0.73 -1.97 23.05
C ALA A 391 -1.31 -2.83 24.19
N GLN A 392 -2.11 -3.87 23.85
CA GLN A 392 -2.60 -4.83 24.83
C GLN A 392 -1.43 -5.54 25.54
N ALA A 393 -0.43 -5.99 24.78
CA ALA A 393 0.75 -6.66 25.33
C ALA A 393 1.65 -5.72 26.15
N LEU A 394 1.69 -4.42 25.81
CA LEU A 394 2.43 -3.44 26.63
C LEU A 394 1.82 -3.26 28.02
N ALA A 395 0.50 -3.40 28.14
CA ALA A 395 -0.23 -3.26 29.39
C ALA A 395 -0.27 -4.55 30.25
N GLU A 396 0.04 -5.72 29.66
CA GLU A 396 0.20 -6.97 30.41
C GLU A 396 1.42 -6.86 31.35
N ILE A 397 1.22 -7.03 32.67
CA ILE A 397 2.23 -6.90 33.73
C ILE A 397 3.09 -8.17 33.79
#